data_146c718a7abf72bb7c2ba00c86c4e4fe
#
_entry.id   146c718a7abf72bb7c2ba00c86c4e4fe
#
_cell.length_a   1.000
_cell.length_b   1.000
_cell.length_c   1.000
_cell.angle_alpha   90.00
_cell.angle_beta   90.00
_cell.angle_gamma   90.00
#
_symmetry.space_group_name_H-M   'P 1'
#
loop_
_entity.id
_entity.type
_entity.pdbx_description
1 polymer ?
#
loop_
_entity_poly.entity_id
_entity_poly.type
_entity_poly.pdbx_seq_one_letter_code
_entity_poly.pdbx_strand_id
1 'polypeptide(L)'
;VNLALAYGAKAIQYFPLIQPIHFAYEEGGTYDFENRNGLIGADGNLTRWYYYAKRANEQVKAVDEYLMKSENDGIIVHGAAATKAIITNGESGEEIISSGEYKQLKKVTGDDCIVGCFNYKGGTALYVVNYNRKEKANVSLSFGCDDYRYTVIQRGKSCDVVGGRIPLTLDYGEGALVVLK
;
A
#
# COMPACT_ATOMS: atom_id res chain seq x y z
N VAL A 1 0.42 4.17 4.61
CA VAL A 1 1.71 3.77 4.02
C VAL A 1 1.48 3.06 2.70
N ASN A 2 0.91 1.85 2.69
CA ASN A 2 0.80 1.02 1.47
C ASN A 2 0.07 1.72 0.31
N LEU A 3 -0.98 2.49 0.61
CA LEU A 3 -1.66 3.29 -0.40
C LEU A 3 -0.72 4.31 -1.06
N ALA A 4 0.05 5.05 -0.26
CA ALA A 4 1.02 6.02 -0.79
C ALA A 4 2.10 5.34 -1.67
N LEU A 5 2.54 4.13 -1.30
CA LEU A 5 3.46 3.35 -2.13
C LEU A 5 2.84 2.95 -3.47
N ALA A 6 1.55 2.56 -3.49
CA ALA A 6 0.86 2.26 -4.75
C ALA A 6 0.80 3.47 -5.69
N TYR A 7 0.75 4.67 -5.14
CA TYR A 7 0.82 5.95 -5.86
C TYR A 7 2.25 6.40 -6.18
N GLY A 8 3.26 5.57 -5.95
CA GLY A 8 4.64 5.88 -6.32
C GLY A 8 5.45 6.65 -5.29
N ALA A 9 4.95 6.84 -4.06
CA ALA A 9 5.72 7.48 -3.01
C ALA A 9 7.06 6.78 -2.78
N LYS A 10 8.16 7.55 -2.73
CA LYS A 10 9.54 7.06 -2.55
C LYS A 10 10.07 7.28 -1.14
N ALA A 11 9.34 8.00 -0.30
CA ALA A 11 9.73 8.27 1.07
C ALA A 11 8.51 8.26 2.00
N ILE A 12 8.75 7.90 3.26
CA ILE A 12 7.76 7.96 4.33
C ILE A 12 8.36 8.77 5.47
N GLN A 13 7.62 9.76 5.91
CA GLN A 13 8.01 10.57 7.06
C GLN A 13 6.96 10.45 8.15
N TYR A 14 7.40 10.13 9.36
CA TYR A 14 6.54 10.10 10.55
C TYR A 14 6.72 11.39 11.33
N PHE A 15 5.60 12.01 11.71
CA PHE A 15 5.57 13.20 12.53
C PHE A 15 4.41 13.16 13.53
N PRO A 16 4.66 13.51 14.79
CA PRO A 16 5.95 13.72 15.44
C PRO A 16 6.59 12.41 15.92
N LEU A 17 7.92 12.39 16.03
CA LEU A 17 8.62 11.25 16.63
C LEU A 17 8.30 11.18 18.14
N ILE A 18 8.44 12.31 18.83
CA ILE A 18 8.13 12.45 20.25
C ILE A 18 6.93 13.39 20.39
N GLN A 19 5.95 13.02 21.18
CA GLN A 19 4.80 13.87 21.49
C GLN A 19 5.28 15.07 22.31
N PRO A 20 5.16 16.31 21.82
CA PRO A 20 5.50 17.50 22.60
C PRO A 20 4.57 17.63 23.82
N ILE A 21 5.15 17.97 24.98
CA ILE A 21 4.41 18.07 26.25
C ILE A 21 3.26 19.10 26.17
N HIS A 22 3.48 20.23 25.49
CA HIS A 22 2.47 21.29 25.36
C HIS A 22 1.24 20.89 24.55
N PHE A 23 1.36 19.90 23.66
CA PHE A 23 0.21 19.31 22.97
C PHE A 23 -0.47 18.18 23.74
N ALA A 24 0.12 17.76 24.86
CA ALA A 24 -0.48 16.77 25.74
C ALA A 24 -1.47 17.38 26.73
N TYR A 25 -1.45 18.69 26.88
CA TYR A 25 -2.35 19.46 27.71
C TYR A 25 -3.23 20.34 26.82
N GLU A 26 -4.45 19.91 26.56
CA GLU A 26 -5.45 20.79 25.96
C GLU A 26 -5.90 21.85 26.95
N GLU A 27 -6.59 22.90 26.48
CA GLU A 27 -7.15 23.96 27.32
C GLU A 27 -7.99 23.35 28.43
N GLY A 28 -7.47 23.38 29.64
CA GLY A 28 -8.10 22.77 30.83
C GLY A 28 -7.17 21.89 31.67
N GLY A 29 -5.96 21.64 31.23
CA GLY A 29 -4.89 21.05 32.03
C GLY A 29 -4.98 19.55 32.26
N THR A 30 -5.82 18.84 31.52
CA THR A 30 -5.88 17.37 31.56
C THR A 30 -5.01 16.74 30.48
N TYR A 31 -4.07 15.91 30.90
CA TYR A 31 -3.23 15.14 29.97
C TYR A 31 -4.07 14.06 29.31
N ASP A 32 -4.37 14.24 28.01
CA ASP A 32 -5.09 13.23 27.23
C ASP A 32 -4.13 12.13 26.75
N PHE A 33 -4.09 11.04 27.48
CA PHE A 33 -3.33 9.86 27.12
C PHE A 33 -3.87 9.12 25.90
N GLU A 34 -5.10 9.37 25.47
CA GLU A 34 -5.73 8.70 24.34
C GLU A 34 -5.33 9.31 22.99
N ASN A 35 -5.07 10.63 22.96
CA ASN A 35 -4.67 11.37 21.76
C ASN A 35 -3.15 11.45 21.53
N ARG A 36 -2.42 10.44 21.93
CA ARG A 36 -0.97 10.35 21.69
C ARG A 36 -0.67 10.12 20.23
N ASN A 37 -0.26 11.16 19.52
CA ASN A 37 0.04 11.12 18.08
C ASN A 37 1.52 10.85 17.76
N GLY A 38 2.43 10.95 18.74
CA GLY A 38 3.84 10.63 18.57
C GLY A 38 4.11 9.12 18.58
N LEU A 39 5.24 8.72 18.02
CA LEU A 39 5.74 7.34 18.15
C LEU A 39 6.21 7.08 19.60
N ILE A 40 6.74 8.12 20.25
CA ILE A 40 7.12 8.14 21.65
C ILE A 40 6.19 9.13 22.35
N GLY A 41 5.58 8.73 23.45
CA GLY A 41 4.73 9.59 24.27
C GLY A 41 5.53 10.65 25.02
N ALA A 42 4.86 11.66 25.55
CA ALA A 42 5.48 12.69 26.40
C ALA A 42 6.09 12.12 27.70
N ASP A 43 5.66 10.94 28.10
CA ASP A 43 6.18 10.15 29.22
C ASP A 43 7.43 9.32 28.84
N GLY A 44 7.94 9.43 27.62
CA GLY A 44 9.06 8.67 27.09
C GLY A 44 8.74 7.23 26.68
N ASN A 45 7.52 6.76 26.87
CA ASN A 45 7.13 5.40 26.49
C ASN A 45 6.74 5.29 25.02
N LEU A 46 6.93 4.09 24.46
CA LEU A 46 6.49 3.78 23.09
C LEU A 46 4.96 3.75 23.04
N THR A 47 4.39 4.47 22.06
CA THR A 47 2.96 4.48 21.83
C THR A 47 2.52 3.33 20.90
N ARG A 48 1.20 3.10 20.79
CA ARG A 48 0.66 2.16 19.78
C ARG A 48 1.13 2.47 18.36
N TRP A 49 1.35 3.76 18.05
CA TRP A 49 1.79 4.22 16.72
C TRP A 49 3.20 3.77 16.38
N TYR A 50 4.08 3.63 17.38
CA TYR A 50 5.40 3.06 17.17
C TYR A 50 5.32 1.64 16.61
N TYR A 51 4.47 0.79 17.18
CA TYR A 51 4.33 -0.60 16.73
C TYR A 51 3.68 -0.69 15.35
N TYR A 52 2.72 0.20 15.05
CA TYR A 52 2.16 0.27 13.69
C TYR A 52 3.19 0.76 12.67
N ALA A 53 3.96 1.78 12.99
CA ALA A 53 5.04 2.28 12.13
C ALA A 53 6.13 1.22 11.93
N LYS A 54 6.54 0.53 13.00
CA LYS A 54 7.51 -0.57 12.92
C LYS A 54 7.02 -1.66 11.97
N ARG A 55 5.79 -2.14 12.13
CA ARG A 55 5.21 -3.16 11.26
C ARG A 55 5.09 -2.69 9.80
N ALA A 56 4.70 -1.44 9.58
CA ALA A 56 4.66 -0.84 8.24
C ALA A 56 6.06 -0.79 7.62
N ASN A 57 7.07 -0.36 8.37
CA ASN A 57 8.46 -0.29 7.88
C ASN A 57 9.03 -1.68 7.54
N GLU A 58 8.68 -2.71 8.30
CA GLU A 58 9.09 -4.09 7.98
C GLU A 58 8.51 -4.55 6.64
N GLN A 59 7.25 -4.19 6.34
CA GLN A 59 6.63 -4.46 5.04
C GLN A 59 7.28 -3.65 3.91
N VAL A 60 7.52 -2.36 4.14
CA VAL A 60 8.18 -1.47 3.17
C VAL A 60 9.58 -2.00 2.83
N LYS A 61 10.36 -2.39 3.82
CA LYS A 61 11.72 -2.92 3.64
C LYS A 61 11.77 -4.17 2.76
N ALA A 62 10.69 -4.95 2.71
CA ALA A 62 10.62 -6.13 1.85
C ALA A 62 10.40 -5.81 0.37
N VAL A 63 9.89 -4.62 0.06
CA VAL A 63 9.54 -4.19 -1.30
C VAL A 63 10.35 -2.98 -1.78
N ASP A 64 11.17 -2.36 -0.91
CA ASP A 64 11.87 -1.10 -1.18
C ASP A 64 12.81 -1.21 -2.39
N GLU A 65 13.57 -2.30 -2.50
CA GLU A 65 14.50 -2.51 -3.61
C GLU A 65 13.79 -2.45 -4.97
N TYR A 66 12.59 -2.99 -5.07
CA TYR A 66 11.79 -2.96 -6.30
C TYR A 66 11.19 -1.57 -6.52
N LEU A 67 10.49 -1.03 -5.53
CA LEU A 67 9.77 0.24 -5.67
C LEU A 67 10.70 1.43 -5.88
N MET A 68 11.87 1.44 -5.23
CA MET A 68 12.86 2.52 -5.42
C MET A 68 13.47 2.53 -6.81
N LYS A 69 13.57 1.36 -7.46
CA LYS A 69 14.12 1.19 -8.82
C LYS A 69 13.04 1.18 -9.91
N SER A 70 11.79 1.43 -9.56
CA SER A 70 10.64 1.45 -10.47
C SER A 70 10.17 2.87 -10.73
N GLU A 71 9.59 3.10 -11.90
CA GLU A 71 8.82 4.29 -12.22
C GLU A 71 7.33 3.95 -12.10
N ASN A 72 6.54 4.85 -11.51
CA ASN A 72 5.10 4.68 -11.45
C ASN A 72 4.48 5.15 -12.78
N ASP A 73 3.79 4.26 -13.47
CA ASP A 73 3.12 4.53 -14.74
C ASP A 73 1.62 4.86 -14.55
N GLY A 74 1.14 4.84 -13.30
CA GLY A 74 -0.24 5.13 -12.95
C GLY A 74 -0.85 4.10 -12.00
N ILE A 75 -2.16 4.18 -11.80
CA ILE A 75 -2.91 3.31 -10.91
C ILE A 75 -4.13 2.71 -11.61
N ILE A 76 -4.48 1.48 -11.26
CA ILE A 76 -5.78 0.87 -11.56
C ILE A 76 -6.62 0.89 -10.29
N VAL A 77 -7.84 1.41 -10.39
CA VAL A 77 -8.81 1.45 -9.30
C VAL A 77 -9.87 0.40 -9.58
N HIS A 78 -9.94 -0.63 -8.75
CA HIS A 78 -10.90 -1.72 -8.89
C HIS A 78 -11.94 -1.68 -7.78
N GLY A 79 -13.22 -1.82 -8.18
CA GLY A 79 -14.37 -1.81 -7.27
C GLY A 79 -15.06 -0.46 -7.11
N ALA A 80 -16.35 -0.49 -6.80
CA ALA A 80 -17.21 0.70 -6.80
C ALA A 80 -16.87 1.70 -5.68
N ALA A 81 -16.51 1.21 -4.49
CA ALA A 81 -16.19 2.06 -3.34
C ALA A 81 -14.85 2.77 -3.52
N ALA A 82 -13.83 2.06 -4.03
CA ALA A 82 -12.53 2.64 -4.32
C ALA A 82 -12.64 3.69 -5.43
N THR A 83 -13.34 3.41 -6.50
CA THR A 83 -13.59 4.35 -7.62
C THR A 83 -14.27 5.62 -7.12
N LYS A 84 -15.35 5.49 -6.33
CA LYS A 84 -16.07 6.63 -5.77
C LYS A 84 -15.17 7.51 -4.90
N ALA A 85 -14.37 6.90 -4.04
CA ALA A 85 -13.49 7.65 -3.13
C ALA A 85 -12.44 8.48 -3.89
N ILE A 86 -11.86 7.94 -4.95
CA ILE A 86 -10.83 8.63 -5.74
C ILE A 86 -11.43 9.76 -6.58
N ILE A 87 -12.56 9.51 -7.24
CA ILE A 87 -13.24 10.54 -8.06
C ILE A 87 -13.74 11.69 -7.18
N THR A 88 -14.21 11.42 -5.95
CA THR A 88 -14.74 12.45 -5.05
C THR A 88 -13.63 13.34 -4.48
N ASN A 89 -12.45 12.81 -4.28
CA ASN A 89 -11.29 13.54 -3.75
C ASN A 89 -10.41 14.21 -4.84
N GLY A 90 -10.75 14.09 -6.05
CA GLY A 90 -10.61 14.84 -7.30
C GLY A 90 -9.31 15.52 -7.69
N GLU A 91 -8.20 15.42 -6.98
CA GLU A 91 -6.93 16.07 -7.33
C GLU A 91 -5.72 15.15 -7.11
N SER A 92 -5.75 13.92 -7.61
CA SER A 92 -4.52 13.18 -7.75
C SER A 92 -3.91 13.50 -9.12
N GLY A 93 -2.69 14.01 -9.14
CA GLY A 93 -1.94 14.22 -10.38
C GLY A 93 -1.44 12.90 -11.01
N GLU A 94 -1.86 11.76 -10.47
CA GLU A 94 -1.51 10.45 -11.00
C GLU A 94 -2.46 10.03 -12.11
N GLU A 95 -1.93 9.35 -13.11
CA GLU A 95 -2.70 8.80 -14.20
C GLU A 95 -3.53 7.60 -13.73
N ILE A 96 -4.87 7.70 -13.88
CA ILE A 96 -5.77 6.57 -13.65
C ILE A 96 -5.86 5.77 -14.95
N ILE A 97 -5.43 4.52 -14.90
CA ILE A 97 -5.51 3.57 -15.99
C ILE A 97 -6.94 3.02 -16.06
N SER A 98 -7.80 3.71 -16.78
CA SER A 98 -9.25 3.43 -16.84
C SER A 98 -9.59 2.12 -17.56
N SER A 99 -8.71 1.61 -18.42
CA SER A 99 -8.89 0.31 -19.08
C SER A 99 -8.87 -0.87 -18.11
N GLY A 100 -8.24 -0.70 -16.92
CA GLY A 100 -7.99 -1.79 -15.99
C GLY A 100 -6.93 -2.79 -16.46
N GLU A 101 -6.23 -2.50 -17.57
CA GLU A 101 -5.14 -3.29 -18.14
C GLU A 101 -3.81 -2.52 -18.06
N TYR A 102 -2.73 -3.24 -17.79
CA TYR A 102 -1.40 -2.64 -17.79
C TYR A 102 -0.36 -3.69 -18.24
N LYS A 103 0.29 -3.46 -19.36
CA LYS A 103 1.27 -4.38 -19.97
C LYS A 103 0.69 -5.81 -20.05
N GLN A 104 1.26 -6.75 -19.29
CA GLN A 104 0.79 -8.15 -19.27
C GLN A 104 -0.46 -8.35 -18.40
N LEU A 105 -0.79 -7.46 -17.48
CA LEU A 105 -2.02 -7.52 -16.68
C LEU A 105 -3.22 -7.26 -17.59
N LYS A 106 -4.16 -8.21 -17.64
CA LYS A 106 -5.38 -8.15 -18.45
C LYS A 106 -6.62 -7.85 -17.65
N LYS A 107 -6.65 -8.22 -16.38
CA LYS A 107 -7.82 -8.01 -15.56
C LYS A 107 -7.51 -8.08 -14.07
N VAL A 108 -8.17 -7.23 -13.31
CA VAL A 108 -8.28 -7.32 -11.85
C VAL A 108 -9.70 -7.77 -11.52
N THR A 109 -9.86 -8.69 -10.60
CA THR A 109 -11.17 -9.20 -10.15
C THR A 109 -11.18 -9.42 -8.65
N GLY A 110 -12.38 -9.48 -8.05
CA GLY A 110 -12.56 -9.69 -6.61
C GLY A 110 -12.99 -8.42 -5.89
N ASP A 111 -12.52 -8.26 -4.67
CA ASP A 111 -12.88 -7.15 -3.79
C ASP A 111 -12.19 -5.84 -4.17
N ASP A 112 -12.67 -4.73 -3.61
CA ASP A 112 -12.15 -3.39 -3.85
C ASP A 112 -10.65 -3.27 -3.54
N CYS A 113 -9.87 -2.82 -4.52
CA CYS A 113 -8.44 -2.61 -4.38
C CYS A 113 -7.92 -1.48 -5.27
N ILE A 114 -6.71 -1.03 -4.96
CA ILE A 114 -5.91 -0.14 -5.79
C ILE A 114 -4.66 -0.89 -6.20
N VAL A 115 -4.33 -0.83 -7.49
CA VAL A 115 -3.12 -1.44 -8.05
C VAL A 115 -2.23 -0.33 -8.59
N GLY A 116 -1.11 -0.07 -7.91
CA GLY A 116 -0.03 0.74 -8.46
C GLY A 116 0.68 -0.03 -9.57
N CYS A 117 0.81 0.60 -10.73
CA CYS A 117 1.41 0.04 -11.92
C CYS A 117 2.82 0.62 -12.10
N PHE A 118 3.83 -0.23 -12.11
CA PHE A 118 5.21 0.20 -12.12
C PHE A 118 6.01 -0.43 -13.27
N ASN A 119 6.86 0.39 -13.85
CA ASN A 119 7.90 -0.05 -14.76
C ASN A 119 9.16 -0.39 -13.95
N TYR A 120 9.45 -1.68 -13.79
CA TYR A 120 10.66 -2.17 -13.13
C TYR A 120 11.61 -2.77 -14.15
N LYS A 121 12.73 -2.08 -14.43
CA LYS A 121 13.75 -2.53 -15.41
C LYS A 121 13.17 -2.89 -16.79
N GLY A 122 12.17 -2.14 -17.27
CA GLY A 122 11.44 -2.42 -18.50
C GLY A 122 10.33 -3.47 -18.39
N GLY A 123 10.24 -4.17 -17.27
CA GLY A 123 9.20 -5.17 -16.97
C GLY A 123 8.01 -4.59 -16.19
N THR A 124 7.16 -5.50 -15.73
CA THR A 124 5.94 -5.17 -14.97
C THR A 124 6.13 -5.46 -13.49
N ALA A 125 5.84 -4.47 -12.65
CA ALA A 125 5.63 -4.65 -11.23
C ALA A 125 4.29 -4.03 -10.81
N LEU A 126 3.53 -4.72 -9.97
CA LEU A 126 2.19 -4.34 -9.55
C LEU A 126 2.14 -4.31 -8.03
N TYR A 127 1.79 -3.18 -7.44
CA TYR A 127 1.60 -3.08 -6.00
C TYR A 127 0.12 -3.01 -5.66
N VAL A 128 -0.43 -4.15 -5.24
CA VAL A 128 -1.86 -4.32 -4.97
C VAL A 128 -2.14 -3.99 -3.51
N VAL A 129 -3.07 -3.08 -3.26
CA VAL A 129 -3.43 -2.62 -1.91
C VAL A 129 -4.90 -2.82 -1.65
N ASN A 130 -5.22 -3.49 -0.54
CA ASN A 130 -6.60 -3.53 -0.05
C ASN A 130 -7.04 -2.13 0.39
N TYR A 131 -8.00 -1.57 -0.33
CA TYR A 131 -8.55 -0.25 -0.01
C TYR A 131 -9.51 -0.29 1.19
N ASN A 132 -10.10 -1.44 1.51
CA ASN A 132 -10.99 -1.58 2.64
C ASN A 132 -10.22 -1.45 3.97
N ARG A 133 -10.77 -0.66 4.89
CA ARG A 133 -10.14 -0.39 6.20
C ARG A 133 -10.61 -1.34 7.30
N LYS A 134 -11.59 -2.21 7.03
CA LYS A 134 -12.25 -3.04 8.05
C LYS A 134 -12.19 -4.52 7.72
N GLU A 135 -12.13 -4.88 6.45
CA GLU A 135 -12.30 -6.24 5.97
C GLU A 135 -11.12 -6.68 5.12
N LYS A 136 -10.90 -7.99 5.07
CA LYS A 136 -9.96 -8.59 4.14
C LYS A 136 -10.47 -8.45 2.72
N ALA A 137 -9.56 -8.40 1.77
CA ALA A 137 -9.88 -8.40 0.35
C ALA A 137 -9.28 -9.64 -0.33
N ASN A 138 -10.09 -10.33 -1.13
CA ASN A 138 -9.67 -11.38 -2.03
C ASN A 138 -9.63 -10.81 -3.45
N VAL A 139 -8.43 -10.61 -3.94
CA VAL A 139 -8.18 -10.02 -5.25
C VAL A 139 -7.50 -11.04 -6.15
N SER A 140 -7.78 -11.03 -7.42
CA SER A 140 -7.09 -11.87 -8.39
C SER A 140 -6.63 -11.05 -9.59
N LEU A 141 -5.36 -11.16 -9.91
CA LEU A 141 -4.73 -10.60 -11.09
C LEU A 141 -4.72 -11.66 -12.19
N SER A 142 -5.22 -11.33 -13.38
CA SER A 142 -5.19 -12.23 -14.56
C SER A 142 -4.29 -11.66 -15.64
N PHE A 143 -3.47 -12.52 -16.21
CA PHE A 143 -2.48 -12.18 -17.20
C PHE A 143 -2.76 -12.93 -18.51
N GLY A 144 -2.17 -12.50 -19.60
CA GLY A 144 -2.48 -13.04 -20.92
C GLY A 144 -1.87 -14.41 -21.24
N CYS A 145 -1.07 -15.01 -20.36
CA CYS A 145 -0.40 -16.28 -20.57
C CYS A 145 -0.20 -17.03 -19.25
N ASP A 146 -0.28 -18.35 -19.30
CA ASP A 146 -0.11 -19.22 -18.13
C ASP A 146 1.36 -19.56 -17.81
N ASP A 147 2.29 -19.21 -18.68
CA ASP A 147 3.72 -19.50 -18.52
C ASP A 147 4.51 -18.38 -17.86
N TYR A 148 3.86 -17.29 -17.47
CA TYR A 148 4.54 -16.19 -16.80
C TYR A 148 5.03 -16.60 -15.41
N ARG A 149 6.22 -16.10 -15.08
CA ARG A 149 6.84 -16.27 -13.76
C ARG A 149 6.81 -14.95 -13.01
N TYR A 150 6.44 -15.03 -11.74
CA TYR A 150 6.33 -13.88 -10.86
C TYR A 150 7.06 -14.09 -9.56
N THR A 151 7.55 -13.02 -8.99
CA THR A 151 7.86 -12.96 -7.56
C THR A 151 6.73 -12.21 -6.87
N VAL A 152 6.08 -12.85 -5.91
CA VAL A 152 5.06 -12.25 -5.05
C VAL A 152 5.68 -11.96 -3.69
N ILE A 153 5.63 -10.70 -3.25
CA ILE A 153 6.14 -10.27 -1.95
C ILE A 153 4.98 -9.76 -1.11
N GLN A 154 4.70 -10.45 -0.02
CA GLN A 154 3.62 -10.14 0.89
C GLN A 154 4.04 -10.45 2.33
N ARG A 155 3.70 -9.57 3.29
CA ARG A 155 4.03 -9.74 4.72
C ARG A 155 5.52 -9.98 4.99
N GLY A 156 6.37 -9.33 4.23
CA GLY A 156 7.83 -9.50 4.34
C GLY A 156 8.37 -10.82 3.81
N LYS A 157 7.53 -11.65 3.17
CA LYS A 157 7.93 -12.92 2.55
C LYS A 157 7.82 -12.85 1.05
N SER A 158 8.75 -13.50 0.37
CA SER A 158 8.80 -13.61 -1.09
C SER A 158 8.56 -15.05 -1.50
N CYS A 159 7.75 -15.26 -2.54
CA CYS A 159 7.58 -16.55 -3.18
C CYS A 159 7.50 -16.40 -4.70
N ASP A 160 8.00 -17.40 -5.42
CA ASP A 160 7.91 -17.48 -6.87
C ASP A 160 6.65 -18.27 -7.26
N VAL A 161 5.91 -17.73 -8.22
CA VAL A 161 4.67 -18.29 -8.73
C VAL A 161 4.74 -18.35 -10.26
N VAL A 162 4.18 -19.40 -10.83
CA VAL A 162 4.02 -19.56 -12.28
C VAL A 162 2.54 -19.68 -12.60
N GLY A 163 2.06 -18.99 -13.62
CA GLY A 163 0.68 -19.10 -14.07
C GLY A 163 0.11 -17.82 -14.67
N GLY A 164 -1.07 -17.90 -15.25
CA GLY A 164 -1.81 -16.76 -15.82
C GLY A 164 -2.70 -16.04 -14.80
N ARG A 165 -2.76 -16.53 -13.57
CA ARG A 165 -3.61 -15.95 -12.52
C ARG A 165 -2.93 -15.99 -11.16
N ILE A 166 -2.94 -14.86 -10.46
CA ILE A 166 -2.37 -14.72 -9.11
C ILE A 166 -3.49 -14.30 -8.15
N PRO A 167 -3.96 -15.21 -7.29
CA PRO A 167 -4.85 -14.87 -6.20
C PRO A 167 -4.08 -14.26 -5.02
N LEU A 168 -4.63 -13.20 -4.44
CA LEU A 168 -4.09 -12.50 -3.27
C LEU A 168 -5.19 -12.38 -2.22
N THR A 169 -4.88 -12.71 -0.98
CA THR A 169 -5.73 -12.39 0.18
C THR A 169 -4.99 -11.36 1.02
N LEU A 170 -5.52 -10.15 1.07
CA LEU A 170 -4.93 -9.00 1.73
C LEU A 170 -5.71 -8.65 2.99
N ASP A 171 -5.03 -8.46 4.11
CA ASP A 171 -5.65 -7.87 5.31
C ASP A 171 -6.01 -6.40 5.05
N TYR A 172 -6.77 -5.76 5.95
CA TYR A 172 -7.14 -4.35 5.81
C TYR A 172 -5.91 -3.45 5.71
N GLY A 173 -5.87 -2.62 4.67
CA GLY A 173 -4.75 -1.72 4.37
C GLY A 173 -3.44 -2.42 4.02
N GLU A 174 -3.43 -3.74 3.84
CA GLU A 174 -2.25 -4.50 3.43
C GLU A 174 -1.95 -4.29 1.95
N GLY A 175 -0.64 -4.35 1.62
CA GLY A 175 -0.15 -4.36 0.24
C GLY A 175 0.62 -5.63 -0.09
N ALA A 176 0.59 -6.02 -1.36
CA ALA A 176 1.42 -7.08 -1.93
C ALA A 176 2.05 -6.61 -3.23
N LEU A 177 3.33 -6.90 -3.41
CA LEU A 177 4.05 -6.61 -4.66
C LEU A 177 4.12 -7.87 -5.52
N VAL A 178 3.76 -7.75 -6.78
CA VAL A 178 3.87 -8.78 -7.80
C VAL A 178 4.81 -8.29 -8.89
N VAL A 179 5.94 -8.96 -9.07
CA VAL A 179 6.96 -8.61 -10.06
C VAL A 179 7.03 -9.70 -11.12
N LEU A 180 6.79 -9.35 -12.36
CA LEU A 180 6.97 -10.26 -13.50
C LEU A 180 8.47 -10.44 -13.78
N LYS A 181 8.91 -11.69 -13.98
CA LYS A 181 10.31 -12.07 -14.28
C LYS A 181 10.54 -12.19 -15.78
#